data_c8d3f0461adf9f911e87d176112d386c
#
_entry.id   c8d3f0461adf9f911e87d176112d386c
#
_cell.length_a   1.000
_cell.length_b   1.000
_cell.length_c   1.000
_cell.angle_alpha   90.00
_cell.angle_beta   90.00
_cell.angle_gamma   90.00
#
_symmetry.space_group_name_H-M   'P 1'
#
loop_
_entity.id
_entity.type
_entity.pdbx_description
1 polymer ?
#
loop_
_entity_poly.entity_id
_entity_poly.type
_entity_poly.pdbx_seq_one_letter_code
_entity_poly.pdbx_strand_id
1 'polypeptide(L)'
;MTALFPVTKTGLRLGLASAVAGCLAIALYAGAARAEDKVLAKVNGAEIRQSDVALAEEELGPSLAQMDPATKDENVLAFLIDMRIVSKAAEDKKVQDGEDFKKRLAFTRSRLLMDSLLASEGKAATTDDAMKKVYEQASKEITGEEEVHARHILVETEDDAKAVEEELKKGADFAELAKKKSKDPGASDGGDLGFFTKDQMVPEFSSVAFSLEPGKISDPVKSQFGWHVIKVEDKRDRALPEFDKVKEQLQNYLVRKVQADLITKLRSEGKIERLDAKPNATTPVDPNKK
;
A
#
# COMPACT_ATOMS: atom_id res chain seq x y z
N MET A 1 52.87 -42.93 -10.90
CA MET A 1 53.62 -43.48 -9.79
C MET A 1 52.65 -43.51 -8.60
N THR A 2 52.00 -44.62 -8.41
CA THR A 2 52.35 -45.73 -7.47
C THR A 2 52.32 -45.22 -6.02
N ALA A 3 51.52 -45.61 -5.15
CA ALA A 3 50.97 -46.84 -4.56
C ALA A 3 50.66 -46.43 -3.11
N LEU A 4 49.99 -47.05 -2.30
CA LEU A 4 49.28 -48.28 -1.97
C LEU A 4 48.83 -48.20 -0.49
N PHE A 5 47.77 -48.85 -0.17
CA PHE A 5 47.16 -49.11 1.13
C PHE A 5 48.13 -49.80 2.13
N PRO A 6 47.81 -49.98 3.43
CA PRO A 6 46.86 -51.02 3.80
C PRO A 6 45.93 -50.79 5.02
N VAL A 7 44.90 -51.62 5.01
CA VAL A 7 43.95 -52.01 6.04
C VAL A 7 44.61 -52.81 7.15
N THR A 8 44.19 -52.62 8.42
CA THR A 8 44.21 -53.71 9.42
C THR A 8 42.97 -53.69 10.29
N LYS A 9 42.31 -54.86 10.30
CA LYS A 9 41.22 -55.27 11.21
C LYS A 9 41.87 -55.82 12.53
N THR A 10 41.14 -55.54 13.61
CA THR A 10 40.97 -56.42 14.80
C THR A 10 40.03 -55.73 15.75
N GLY A 11 38.91 -56.17 16.16
CA GLY A 11 38.23 -57.32 16.60
C GLY A 11 38.52 -57.59 18.12
N LEU A 12 37.58 -57.15 19.01
CA LEU A 12 37.30 -57.94 20.21
C LEU A 12 35.91 -57.56 20.82
N ARG A 13 35.26 -58.58 21.28
CA ARG A 13 33.88 -58.67 21.80
C ARG A 13 33.84 -58.46 23.32
N LEU A 14 32.64 -58.30 23.81
CA LEU A 14 31.98 -58.60 25.07
C LEU A 14 31.99 -57.53 26.18
N GLY A 15 30.78 -57.31 26.64
CA GLY A 15 30.50 -56.94 28.04
C GLY A 15 29.05 -56.40 28.16
N LEU A 16 28.09 -57.30 28.50
CA LEU A 16 26.75 -56.97 29.00
C LEU A 16 26.81 -56.20 30.32
N ALA A 17 25.99 -55.23 30.57
CA ALA A 17 25.07 -55.19 31.73
C ALA A 17 24.26 -53.86 31.74
N SER A 18 22.98 -54.01 31.59
CA SER A 18 21.81 -53.39 32.25
C SER A 18 22.00 -52.09 33.05
N ALA A 19 21.32 -51.05 32.67
CA ALA A 19 20.46 -50.26 33.59
C ALA A 19 19.42 -49.49 32.80
N VAL A 20 18.17 -49.90 32.94
CA VAL A 20 16.94 -49.21 32.55
C VAL A 20 16.77 -47.99 33.44
N ALA A 21 16.77 -46.80 32.89
CA ALA A 21 16.15 -45.64 33.51
C ALA A 21 15.43 -44.88 32.42
N GLY A 22 14.11 -45.15 32.30
CA GLY A 22 13.22 -44.46 31.42
C GLY A 22 13.07 -43.01 31.88
N CYS A 23 13.36 -42.07 30.98
CA CYS A 23 12.77 -40.76 30.99
C CYS A 23 11.99 -40.63 29.67
N LEU A 24 10.72 -41.02 29.73
CA LEU A 24 9.74 -40.71 28.73
C LEU A 24 9.53 -39.18 28.77
N ALA A 25 10.33 -38.42 28.03
CA ALA A 25 10.02 -37.06 27.72
C ALA A 25 8.84 -37.10 26.70
N ILE A 26 7.63 -37.12 27.24
CA ILE A 26 6.43 -36.80 26.48
C ILE A 26 6.59 -35.33 26.08
N ALA A 27 7.11 -35.10 24.88
CA ALA A 27 6.96 -33.83 24.22
C ALA A 27 5.44 -33.63 23.99
N LEU A 28 4.81 -32.88 24.88
CA LEU A 28 3.52 -32.28 24.68
C LEU A 28 3.67 -31.32 23.48
N TYR A 29 3.56 -31.88 22.29
CA TYR A 29 3.13 -31.08 21.15
C TYR A 29 1.71 -30.60 21.51
N ALA A 30 1.64 -29.39 22.06
CA ALA A 30 0.42 -28.61 22.04
C ALA A 30 0.13 -28.31 20.58
N GLY A 31 -0.44 -29.29 19.89
CA GLY A 31 -1.12 -29.08 18.63
C GLY A 31 -2.19 -28.05 18.95
N ALA A 32 -2.07 -26.85 18.41
CA ALA A 32 -3.20 -25.94 18.34
C ALA A 32 -4.37 -26.78 17.80
N ALA A 33 -5.35 -27.02 18.63
CA ALA A 33 -6.57 -27.73 18.27
C ALA A 33 -7.15 -26.91 17.11
N ARG A 34 -6.95 -27.40 15.89
CA ARG A 34 -7.62 -26.86 14.71
C ARG A 34 -9.07 -27.10 14.99
N ALA A 35 -9.84 -26.04 15.22
CA ALA A 35 -11.27 -26.16 15.42
C ALA A 35 -11.79 -27.08 14.33
N GLU A 36 -12.49 -28.16 14.77
CA GLU A 36 -13.01 -29.17 13.84
C GLU A 36 -13.92 -28.45 12.84
N ASP A 37 -13.62 -28.57 11.55
CA ASP A 37 -14.39 -27.90 10.49
C ASP A 37 -15.77 -28.56 10.40
N LYS A 38 -16.74 -28.01 11.14
CA LYS A 38 -18.06 -28.58 11.39
C LYS A 38 -18.82 -28.77 10.10
N VAL A 39 -19.37 -29.97 9.89
CA VAL A 39 -20.32 -30.25 8.80
C VAL A 39 -21.67 -29.60 9.14
N LEU A 40 -22.15 -28.72 8.28
CA LEU A 40 -23.42 -28.00 8.45
C LEU A 40 -24.58 -28.64 7.67
N ALA A 41 -24.29 -29.18 6.48
CA ALA A 41 -25.30 -29.85 5.65
C ALA A 41 -24.65 -30.94 4.80
N LYS A 42 -25.50 -31.83 4.24
CA LYS A 42 -25.12 -32.83 3.21
C LYS A 42 -26.10 -32.75 2.05
N VAL A 43 -25.58 -32.59 0.84
CA VAL A 43 -26.33 -32.51 -0.40
C VAL A 43 -25.86 -33.64 -1.32
N ASN A 44 -26.71 -34.60 -1.60
CA ASN A 44 -26.37 -35.80 -2.40
C ASN A 44 -25.10 -36.53 -1.89
N GLY A 45 -24.91 -36.55 -0.58
CA GLY A 45 -23.73 -37.14 0.08
C GLY A 45 -22.49 -36.23 0.18
N ALA A 46 -22.43 -35.14 -0.56
CA ALA A 46 -21.35 -34.13 -0.43
C ALA A 46 -21.61 -33.23 0.78
N GLU A 47 -20.57 -33.01 1.57
CA GLU A 47 -20.65 -32.18 2.78
C GLU A 47 -20.49 -30.68 2.43
N ILE A 48 -21.22 -29.84 3.17
CA ILE A 48 -21.02 -28.40 3.25
C ILE A 48 -20.56 -28.13 4.69
N ARG A 49 -19.41 -27.48 4.82
CA ARG A 49 -18.72 -27.22 6.09
C ARG A 49 -18.78 -25.78 6.47
N GLN A 50 -18.41 -25.48 7.71
CA GLN A 50 -18.27 -24.09 8.19
C GLN A 50 -17.25 -23.29 7.37
N SER A 51 -16.16 -23.91 6.93
CA SER A 51 -15.18 -23.30 6.04
C SER A 51 -15.74 -22.92 4.67
N ASP A 52 -16.72 -23.69 4.15
CA ASP A 52 -17.39 -23.37 2.87
C ASP A 52 -18.26 -22.11 3.04
N VAL A 53 -18.93 -21.97 4.20
CA VAL A 53 -19.72 -20.77 4.50
C VAL A 53 -18.79 -19.56 4.63
N ALA A 54 -17.68 -19.67 5.37
CA ALA A 54 -16.72 -18.59 5.51
C ALA A 54 -16.13 -18.13 4.15
N LEU A 55 -15.80 -19.09 3.28
CA LEU A 55 -15.32 -18.78 1.92
C LEU A 55 -16.41 -18.09 1.09
N ALA A 56 -17.66 -18.57 1.17
CA ALA A 56 -18.75 -17.92 0.45
C ALA A 56 -19.05 -16.51 0.97
N GLU A 57 -18.91 -16.28 2.28
CA GLU A 57 -19.03 -14.95 2.86
C GLU A 57 -17.94 -13.98 2.37
N GLU A 58 -16.70 -14.46 2.22
CA GLU A 58 -15.60 -13.68 1.65
C GLU A 58 -15.88 -13.31 0.20
N GLU A 59 -16.27 -14.28 -0.63
CA GLU A 59 -16.52 -14.09 -2.06
C GLU A 59 -17.78 -13.24 -2.34
N LEU A 60 -18.81 -13.35 -1.54
CA LEU A 60 -20.08 -12.64 -1.68
C LEU A 60 -20.12 -11.31 -0.88
N GLY A 61 -19.06 -10.97 -0.16
CA GLY A 61 -18.97 -9.92 0.84
C GLY A 61 -19.79 -8.65 0.57
N PRO A 62 -19.63 -7.95 -0.56
CA PRO A 62 -20.41 -6.73 -0.85
C PRO A 62 -21.92 -6.98 -0.95
N SER A 63 -22.33 -8.14 -1.43
CA SER A 63 -23.74 -8.51 -1.56
C SER A 63 -24.38 -8.85 -0.22
N LEU A 64 -23.58 -9.26 0.76
CA LEU A 64 -24.02 -9.63 2.11
C LEU A 64 -24.00 -8.47 3.10
N ALA A 65 -23.39 -7.35 2.74
CA ALA A 65 -23.20 -6.19 3.65
C ALA A 65 -24.53 -5.57 4.15
N GLN A 66 -25.63 -5.80 3.45
CA GLN A 66 -26.96 -5.29 3.82
C GLN A 66 -27.86 -6.34 4.48
N MET A 67 -27.36 -7.57 4.67
CA MET A 67 -28.13 -8.64 5.33
C MET A 67 -28.08 -8.49 6.86
N ASP A 68 -29.16 -8.92 7.52
CA ASP A 68 -29.20 -9.02 8.97
C ASP A 68 -28.14 -10.05 9.44
N PRO A 69 -27.19 -9.64 10.30
CA PRO A 69 -26.16 -10.54 10.82
C PRO A 69 -26.72 -11.84 11.46
N ALA A 70 -27.91 -11.77 12.05
CA ALA A 70 -28.53 -12.93 12.71
C ALA A 70 -28.98 -14.02 11.73
N THR A 71 -29.23 -13.67 10.46
CA THR A 71 -29.72 -14.61 9.42
C THR A 71 -28.71 -14.84 8.31
N LYS A 72 -27.59 -14.14 8.33
CA LYS A 72 -26.56 -14.14 7.28
C LYS A 72 -26.02 -15.55 7.02
N ASP A 73 -25.53 -16.23 8.05
CA ASP A 73 -24.93 -17.56 7.95
C ASP A 73 -25.95 -18.59 7.38
N GLU A 74 -27.20 -18.49 7.81
CA GLU A 74 -28.25 -19.39 7.34
C GLU A 74 -28.61 -19.16 5.87
N ASN A 75 -28.66 -17.88 5.45
CA ASN A 75 -28.89 -17.54 4.06
C ASN A 75 -27.71 -17.94 3.16
N VAL A 76 -26.48 -17.82 3.63
CA VAL A 76 -25.29 -18.29 2.90
C VAL A 76 -25.29 -19.81 2.81
N LEU A 77 -25.63 -20.51 3.88
CA LEU A 77 -25.77 -21.98 3.86
C LEU A 77 -26.86 -22.43 2.88
N ALA A 78 -28.02 -21.78 2.88
CA ALA A 78 -29.09 -22.08 1.92
C ALA A 78 -28.61 -21.84 0.47
N PHE A 79 -27.92 -20.74 0.20
CA PHE A 79 -27.33 -20.49 -1.11
C PHE A 79 -26.33 -21.58 -1.52
N LEU A 80 -25.47 -22.04 -0.61
CA LEU A 80 -24.53 -23.13 -0.90
C LEU A 80 -25.22 -24.46 -1.18
N ILE A 81 -26.32 -24.74 -0.50
CA ILE A 81 -27.16 -25.94 -0.76
C ILE A 81 -27.73 -25.87 -2.18
N ASP A 82 -28.35 -24.72 -2.54
CA ASP A 82 -28.93 -24.53 -3.87
C ASP A 82 -27.86 -24.62 -4.96
N MET A 83 -26.70 -23.99 -4.74
CA MET A 83 -25.55 -24.04 -5.64
C MET A 83 -25.08 -25.47 -5.87
N ARG A 84 -25.00 -26.31 -4.84
CA ARG A 84 -24.65 -27.74 -4.96
C ARG A 84 -25.69 -28.55 -5.76
N ILE A 85 -26.98 -28.28 -5.54
CA ILE A 85 -28.06 -28.95 -6.26
C ILE A 85 -28.03 -28.60 -7.75
N VAL A 86 -27.95 -27.29 -8.06
CA VAL A 86 -27.94 -26.77 -9.43
C VAL A 86 -26.67 -27.16 -10.18
N SER A 87 -25.50 -27.11 -9.54
CA SER A 87 -24.25 -27.54 -10.17
C SER A 87 -24.27 -29.03 -10.52
N LYS A 88 -24.80 -29.89 -9.63
CA LYS A 88 -24.95 -31.31 -9.92
C LYS A 88 -25.89 -31.58 -11.13
N ALA A 89 -27.00 -30.88 -11.20
CA ALA A 89 -27.90 -30.97 -12.35
C ALA A 89 -27.26 -30.47 -13.66
N ALA A 90 -26.38 -29.47 -13.59
CA ALA A 90 -25.63 -29.00 -14.73
C ALA A 90 -24.56 -30.01 -15.19
N GLU A 91 -23.87 -30.66 -14.25
CA GLU A 91 -22.93 -31.75 -14.54
C GLU A 91 -23.60 -32.89 -15.25
N ASP A 92 -24.80 -33.33 -14.78
CA ASP A 92 -25.58 -34.40 -15.39
C ASP A 92 -26.00 -34.05 -16.83
N LYS A 93 -26.20 -32.78 -17.11
CA LYS A 93 -26.46 -32.24 -18.46
C LYS A 93 -25.20 -31.97 -19.26
N LYS A 94 -24.01 -32.26 -18.73
CA LYS A 94 -22.70 -32.07 -19.37
C LYS A 94 -22.41 -30.60 -19.77
N VAL A 95 -22.90 -29.64 -19.00
CA VAL A 95 -22.64 -28.20 -19.24
C VAL A 95 -21.14 -27.91 -19.25
N GLN A 96 -20.37 -28.60 -18.40
CA GLN A 96 -18.92 -28.48 -18.29
C GLN A 96 -18.16 -28.90 -19.56
N ASP A 97 -18.76 -29.66 -20.46
CA ASP A 97 -18.14 -30.11 -21.72
C ASP A 97 -18.21 -29.04 -22.80
N GLY A 98 -19.05 -28.02 -22.61
CA GLY A 98 -19.18 -26.89 -23.54
C GLY A 98 -17.90 -26.04 -23.66
N GLU A 99 -17.57 -25.66 -24.88
CA GLU A 99 -16.35 -24.86 -25.13
C GLU A 99 -16.35 -23.49 -24.42
N ASP A 100 -17.52 -22.85 -24.32
CA ASP A 100 -17.65 -21.57 -23.57
C ASP A 100 -17.39 -21.77 -22.08
N PHE A 101 -17.93 -22.81 -21.48
CA PHE A 101 -17.68 -23.17 -20.09
C PHE A 101 -16.18 -23.42 -19.83
N LYS A 102 -15.53 -24.21 -20.68
CA LYS A 102 -14.09 -24.51 -20.57
C LYS A 102 -13.25 -23.25 -20.66
N LYS A 103 -13.55 -22.33 -21.59
CA LYS A 103 -12.85 -21.04 -21.72
C LYS A 103 -13.02 -20.17 -20.47
N ARG A 104 -14.24 -20.08 -19.95
CA ARG A 104 -14.52 -19.31 -18.72
C ARG A 104 -13.82 -19.91 -17.51
N LEU A 105 -13.85 -21.23 -17.37
CA LEU A 105 -13.16 -21.93 -16.28
C LEU A 105 -11.63 -21.69 -16.35
N ALA A 106 -11.03 -21.81 -17.53
CA ALA A 106 -9.60 -21.55 -17.73
C ALA A 106 -9.22 -20.11 -17.38
N PHE A 107 -10.04 -19.14 -17.81
CA PHE A 107 -9.84 -17.73 -17.45
C PHE A 107 -9.97 -17.49 -15.94
N THR A 108 -11.04 -18.00 -15.32
CA THR A 108 -11.27 -17.85 -13.87
C THR A 108 -10.14 -18.48 -13.05
N ARG A 109 -9.69 -19.67 -13.45
CA ARG A 109 -8.54 -20.33 -12.82
C ARG A 109 -7.26 -19.48 -12.93
N SER A 110 -6.98 -18.96 -14.13
CA SER A 110 -5.77 -18.11 -14.33
C SER A 110 -5.84 -16.85 -13.51
N ARG A 111 -7.00 -16.20 -13.42
CA ARG A 111 -7.21 -15.01 -12.59
C ARG A 111 -7.00 -15.34 -11.12
N LEU A 112 -7.60 -16.43 -10.62
CA LEU A 112 -7.47 -16.82 -9.22
C LEU A 112 -6.00 -17.14 -8.85
N LEU A 113 -5.26 -17.80 -9.74
CA LEU A 113 -3.84 -18.05 -9.53
C LEU A 113 -3.03 -16.75 -9.47
N MET A 114 -3.32 -15.81 -10.37
CA MET A 114 -2.68 -14.49 -10.38
C MET A 114 -2.98 -13.73 -9.09
N ASP A 115 -4.25 -13.61 -8.72
CA ASP A 115 -4.69 -12.87 -7.54
C ASP A 115 -4.10 -13.48 -6.25
N SER A 116 -4.10 -14.82 -6.14
CA SER A 116 -3.53 -15.54 -4.98
C SER A 116 -2.02 -15.33 -4.85
N LEU A 117 -1.28 -15.37 -5.97
CA LEU A 117 0.16 -15.12 -5.96
C LEU A 117 0.45 -13.67 -5.56
N LEU A 118 -0.22 -12.70 -6.19
CA LEU A 118 -0.02 -11.28 -5.91
C LEU A 118 -0.37 -10.92 -4.46
N ALA A 119 -1.45 -11.51 -3.91
CA ALA A 119 -1.83 -11.34 -2.51
C ALA A 119 -0.79 -11.93 -1.56
N SER A 120 -0.29 -13.14 -1.84
CA SER A 120 0.73 -13.81 -1.05
C SER A 120 2.03 -13.00 -0.99
N GLU A 121 2.52 -12.55 -2.14
CA GLU A 121 3.74 -11.74 -2.23
C GLU A 121 3.56 -10.38 -1.56
N GLY A 122 2.41 -9.74 -1.75
CA GLY A 122 2.05 -8.50 -1.07
C GLY A 122 2.08 -8.65 0.45
N LYS A 123 1.46 -9.72 0.98
CA LYS A 123 1.47 -10.02 2.42
C LYS A 123 2.88 -10.28 2.96
N ALA A 124 3.68 -11.03 2.21
CA ALA A 124 5.07 -11.33 2.61
C ALA A 124 5.94 -10.06 2.67
N ALA A 125 5.67 -9.08 1.82
CA ALA A 125 6.40 -7.83 1.73
C ALA A 125 5.99 -6.78 2.79
N THR A 126 4.83 -6.90 3.44
CA THR A 126 4.28 -5.91 4.37
C THR A 126 4.55 -6.24 5.84
N THR A 127 5.77 -6.72 6.14
CA THR A 127 6.22 -6.86 7.53
C THR A 127 6.50 -5.49 8.15
N ASP A 128 6.36 -5.37 9.48
CA ASP A 128 6.68 -4.14 10.20
C ASP A 128 8.12 -3.68 9.92
N ASP A 129 9.07 -4.60 9.83
CA ASP A 129 10.47 -4.29 9.52
C ASP A 129 10.66 -3.75 8.10
N ALA A 130 9.93 -4.30 7.12
CA ALA A 130 9.96 -3.79 5.74
C ALA A 130 9.37 -2.37 5.66
N MET A 131 8.25 -2.14 6.32
CA MET A 131 7.63 -0.81 6.39
C MET A 131 8.52 0.21 7.09
N LYS A 132 9.15 -0.16 8.22
CA LYS A 132 10.11 0.69 8.93
C LYS A 132 11.32 1.06 8.06
N LYS A 133 11.87 0.10 7.30
CA LYS A 133 12.99 0.39 6.38
C LYS A 133 12.61 1.41 5.31
N VAL A 134 11.41 1.29 4.73
CA VAL A 134 10.93 2.28 3.74
C VAL A 134 10.74 3.65 4.40
N TYR A 135 10.16 3.68 5.59
CA TYR A 135 9.96 4.91 6.35
C TYR A 135 11.30 5.59 6.68
N GLU A 136 12.28 4.83 7.18
CA GLU A 136 13.63 5.33 7.49
C GLU A 136 14.36 5.85 6.24
N GLN A 137 14.20 5.15 5.11
CA GLN A 137 14.79 5.60 3.86
C GLN A 137 14.18 6.92 3.40
N ALA A 138 12.85 7.02 3.39
CA ALA A 138 12.15 8.25 3.06
C ALA A 138 12.50 9.40 4.03
N SER A 139 12.63 9.10 5.33
CA SER A 139 13.05 10.07 6.33
C SER A 139 14.45 10.63 6.05
N LYS A 140 15.39 9.77 5.65
CA LYS A 140 16.76 10.19 5.30
C LYS A 140 16.79 11.08 4.05
N GLU A 141 15.93 10.82 3.08
CA GLU A 141 15.85 11.58 1.82
C GLU A 141 15.38 13.01 2.05
N ILE A 142 14.53 13.24 3.07
CA ILE A 142 14.02 14.58 3.41
C ILE A 142 14.78 15.26 4.56
N THR A 143 15.71 14.55 5.23
CA THR A 143 16.48 15.10 6.34
C THR A 143 17.31 16.30 5.86
N GLY A 144 17.14 17.45 6.52
CA GLY A 144 17.81 18.71 6.17
C GLY A 144 17.08 19.54 5.10
N GLU A 145 15.91 19.09 4.62
CA GLU A 145 15.04 19.92 3.81
C GLU A 145 14.27 20.89 4.71
N GLU A 146 14.40 22.18 4.46
CA GLU A 146 13.69 23.22 5.22
C GLU A 146 12.27 23.39 4.68
N GLU A 147 11.30 23.58 5.57
CA GLU A 147 9.96 24.05 5.27
C GLU A 147 9.73 25.44 5.87
N VAL A 148 9.12 26.30 5.10
CA VAL A 148 8.73 27.65 5.49
C VAL A 148 7.22 27.74 5.59
N HIS A 149 6.70 28.23 6.71
CA HIS A 149 5.32 28.67 6.85
C HIS A 149 5.24 30.16 6.57
N ALA A 150 4.48 30.53 5.56
CA ALA A 150 4.35 31.93 5.20
C ALA A 150 2.90 32.32 4.85
N ARG A 151 2.66 33.61 4.94
CA ARG A 151 1.47 34.27 4.39
C ARG A 151 1.91 35.15 3.23
N HIS A 152 1.02 35.36 2.25
CA HIS A 152 1.29 36.34 1.21
C HIS A 152 0.06 37.16 0.82
N ILE A 153 0.34 38.33 0.26
CA ILE A 153 -0.63 39.20 -0.38
C ILE A 153 -0.21 39.36 -1.84
N LEU A 154 -1.04 38.93 -2.78
CA LEU A 154 -0.82 39.07 -4.22
C LEU A 154 -1.62 40.24 -4.76
N VAL A 155 -0.95 41.13 -5.47
CA VAL A 155 -1.57 42.29 -6.13
C VAL A 155 -1.04 42.44 -7.57
N GLU A 156 -1.70 43.28 -8.37
CA GLU A 156 -1.41 43.39 -9.80
C GLU A 156 -0.18 44.28 -10.07
N THR A 157 0.00 45.37 -9.28
CA THR A 157 1.06 46.35 -9.53
C THR A 157 2.05 46.46 -8.39
N GLU A 158 3.25 46.95 -8.70
CA GLU A 158 4.28 47.24 -7.71
C GLU A 158 3.83 48.29 -6.72
N ASP A 159 3.13 49.32 -7.20
CA ASP A 159 2.63 50.40 -6.37
C ASP A 159 1.59 49.92 -5.35
N ASP A 160 0.72 48.99 -5.74
CA ASP A 160 -0.18 48.35 -4.79
C ASP A 160 0.57 47.54 -3.74
N ALA A 161 1.60 46.80 -4.13
CA ALA A 161 2.44 46.03 -3.20
C ALA A 161 3.16 46.91 -2.22
N LYS A 162 3.74 48.02 -2.67
CA LYS A 162 4.37 49.07 -1.82
C LYS A 162 3.35 49.67 -0.86
N ALA A 163 2.11 49.95 -1.33
CA ALA A 163 1.06 50.46 -0.46
C ALA A 163 0.67 49.44 0.63
N VAL A 164 0.61 48.15 0.31
CA VAL A 164 0.40 47.07 1.29
C VAL A 164 1.56 47.04 2.30
N GLU A 165 2.81 47.08 1.86
CA GLU A 165 3.98 47.07 2.70
C GLU A 165 3.98 48.27 3.68
N GLU A 166 3.64 49.48 3.20
CA GLU A 166 3.52 50.69 4.02
C GLU A 166 2.43 50.56 5.11
N GLU A 167 1.30 49.94 4.80
CA GLU A 167 0.23 49.69 5.79
C GLU A 167 0.72 48.70 6.85
N LEU A 168 1.42 47.64 6.45
CA LEU A 168 2.03 46.68 7.37
C LEU A 168 3.08 47.30 8.27
N LYS A 169 3.95 48.19 7.74
CA LYS A 169 4.92 48.95 8.52
C LYS A 169 4.24 49.86 9.58
N LYS A 170 3.01 50.32 9.31
CA LYS A 170 2.20 51.11 10.27
C LYS A 170 1.45 50.26 11.28
N GLY A 171 1.63 48.93 11.24
CA GLY A 171 1.05 48.00 12.21
C GLY A 171 -0.30 47.41 11.80
N ALA A 172 -0.68 47.50 10.52
CA ALA A 172 -1.89 46.83 10.04
C ALA A 172 -1.76 45.28 10.17
N ASP A 173 -2.87 44.63 10.45
CA ASP A 173 -2.90 43.15 10.49
C ASP A 173 -2.75 42.55 9.09
N PHE A 174 -1.83 41.60 8.96
CA PHE A 174 -1.49 41.00 7.67
C PHE A 174 -2.67 40.22 7.09
N ALA A 175 -3.34 39.42 7.93
CA ALA A 175 -4.44 38.59 7.46
C ALA A 175 -5.64 39.43 7.01
N GLU A 176 -5.94 40.53 7.72
CA GLU A 176 -7.01 41.44 7.34
C GLU A 176 -6.70 42.21 6.06
N LEU A 177 -5.41 42.58 5.84
CA LEU A 177 -4.99 43.18 4.57
C LEU A 177 -5.04 42.17 3.43
N ALA A 178 -4.66 40.92 3.66
CA ALA A 178 -4.78 39.86 2.67
C ALA A 178 -6.22 39.67 2.22
N LYS A 179 -7.16 39.55 3.17
CA LYS A 179 -8.62 39.43 2.86
C LYS A 179 -9.15 40.61 2.03
N LYS A 180 -8.63 41.82 2.27
CA LYS A 180 -9.12 43.02 1.62
C LYS A 180 -8.49 43.29 0.26
N LYS A 181 -7.22 42.97 0.08
CA LYS A 181 -6.42 43.43 -1.07
C LYS A 181 -5.85 42.33 -1.92
N SER A 182 -5.68 41.11 -1.39
CA SER A 182 -5.07 40.03 -2.14
C SER A 182 -5.98 39.55 -3.28
N LYS A 183 -5.38 39.28 -4.42
CA LYS A 183 -6.00 38.63 -5.58
C LYS A 183 -5.81 37.11 -5.57
N ASP A 184 -5.09 36.59 -4.57
CA ASP A 184 -4.87 35.15 -4.40
C ASP A 184 -6.17 34.44 -3.97
N PRO A 185 -6.46 33.24 -4.47
CA PRO A 185 -7.61 32.45 -4.02
C PRO A 185 -7.64 32.18 -2.50
N GLY A 186 -6.48 32.10 -1.84
CA GLY A 186 -6.34 31.96 -0.39
C GLY A 186 -6.48 33.25 0.42
N ALA A 187 -6.90 34.36 -0.22
CA ALA A 187 -7.10 35.64 0.45
C ALA A 187 -8.06 35.57 1.64
N SER A 188 -9.13 34.74 1.53
CA SER A 188 -10.13 34.54 2.61
C SER A 188 -9.51 33.96 3.88
N ASP A 189 -8.44 33.18 3.75
CA ASP A 189 -7.72 32.57 4.87
C ASP A 189 -6.57 33.48 5.39
N GLY A 190 -6.60 34.76 4.99
CA GLY A 190 -5.59 35.72 5.38
C GLY A 190 -4.25 35.51 4.66
N GLY A 191 -4.32 34.92 3.45
CA GLY A 191 -3.14 34.62 2.64
C GLY A 191 -2.23 33.52 3.17
N ASP A 192 -2.72 32.66 4.06
CA ASP A 192 -1.96 31.57 4.67
C ASP A 192 -1.68 30.45 3.67
N LEU A 193 -0.39 30.13 3.48
CA LEU A 193 0.07 29.07 2.58
C LEU A 193 0.42 27.76 3.30
N GLY A 194 0.38 27.76 4.65
CA GLY A 194 0.89 26.65 5.44
C GLY A 194 2.40 26.49 5.28
N PHE A 195 2.92 25.31 5.67
CA PHE A 195 4.31 24.93 5.43
C PHE A 195 4.49 24.40 4.01
N PHE A 196 5.56 24.89 3.35
CA PHE A 196 5.93 24.46 2.00
C PHE A 196 7.45 24.33 1.85
N THR A 197 7.88 23.48 0.93
CA THR A 197 9.27 23.35 0.51
C THR A 197 9.59 24.29 -0.65
N LYS A 198 10.89 24.52 -0.88
CA LYS A 198 11.35 25.46 -1.89
C LYS A 198 10.90 25.16 -3.31
N ASP A 199 10.78 23.90 -3.65
CA ASP A 199 10.37 23.39 -4.97
C ASP A 199 8.86 23.46 -5.24
N GLN A 200 8.04 23.66 -4.20
CA GLN A 200 6.59 23.83 -4.32
C GLN A 200 6.16 25.22 -4.76
N MET A 201 7.07 26.18 -4.74
CA MET A 201 6.79 27.58 -5.08
C MET A 201 7.64 28.03 -6.28
N VAL A 202 7.16 29.08 -6.98
CA VAL A 202 7.95 29.69 -8.05
C VAL A 202 9.27 30.26 -7.49
N PRO A 203 10.38 30.21 -8.25
CA PRO A 203 11.71 30.54 -7.76
C PRO A 203 11.84 31.94 -7.17
N GLU A 204 11.14 32.93 -7.74
CA GLU A 204 11.17 34.31 -7.28
C GLU A 204 10.57 34.42 -5.87
N PHE A 205 9.45 33.74 -5.63
CA PHE A 205 8.79 33.71 -4.32
C PHE A 205 9.60 32.91 -3.31
N SER A 206 10.00 31.67 -3.65
CA SER A 206 10.71 30.79 -2.71
C SER A 206 12.06 31.34 -2.30
N SER A 207 12.80 31.97 -3.22
CA SER A 207 14.12 32.59 -2.89
C SER A 207 13.98 33.62 -1.80
N VAL A 208 12.93 34.42 -1.82
CA VAL A 208 12.72 35.47 -0.79
C VAL A 208 12.16 34.82 0.49
N ALA A 209 11.14 33.97 0.42
CA ALA A 209 10.54 33.33 1.59
C ALA A 209 11.58 32.57 2.43
N PHE A 210 12.46 31.80 1.77
CA PHE A 210 13.51 31.03 2.45
C PHE A 210 14.67 31.88 2.98
N SER A 211 14.87 33.11 2.49
CA SER A 211 15.90 34.03 2.99
C SER A 211 15.46 34.88 4.19
N LEU A 212 14.14 35.05 4.37
CA LEU A 212 13.59 35.84 5.47
C LEU A 212 13.60 35.06 6.80
N GLU A 213 13.85 35.79 7.88
CA GLU A 213 13.67 35.25 9.23
C GLU A 213 12.19 35.20 9.64
N PRO A 214 11.79 34.30 10.53
CA PRO A 214 10.42 34.25 11.10
C PRO A 214 10.00 35.64 11.65
N GLY A 215 8.74 35.99 11.37
CA GLY A 215 8.17 37.29 11.73
C GLY A 215 8.50 38.44 10.78
N LYS A 216 9.37 38.26 9.79
CA LYS A 216 9.73 39.29 8.83
C LYS A 216 8.80 39.32 7.61
N ILE A 217 8.70 40.53 7.05
CA ILE A 217 7.92 40.84 5.85
C ILE A 217 8.93 41.20 4.75
N SER A 218 8.68 40.75 3.52
CA SER A 218 9.48 41.05 2.35
C SER A 218 9.21 42.45 1.80
N ASP A 219 10.17 43.00 1.09
CA ASP A 219 9.88 43.97 0.04
C ASP A 219 8.98 43.34 -1.05
N PRO A 220 8.34 44.15 -1.92
CA PRO A 220 7.55 43.62 -3.04
C PRO A 220 8.34 42.68 -3.96
N VAL A 221 7.84 41.47 -4.17
CA VAL A 221 8.45 40.41 -5.00
C VAL A 221 7.65 40.21 -6.27
N LYS A 222 8.28 40.35 -7.43
CA LYS A 222 7.64 40.13 -8.72
C LYS A 222 7.67 38.65 -9.12
N SER A 223 6.55 38.11 -9.59
CA SER A 223 6.45 36.80 -10.26
C SER A 223 5.60 36.91 -11.54
N GLN A 224 5.41 35.78 -12.20
CA GLN A 224 4.48 35.69 -13.34
C GLN A 224 3.00 35.93 -12.97
N PHE A 225 2.64 35.82 -11.68
CA PHE A 225 1.28 36.01 -11.18
C PHE A 225 0.97 37.44 -10.75
N GLY A 226 1.99 38.28 -10.59
CA GLY A 226 1.87 39.63 -10.08
C GLY A 226 2.96 39.98 -9.06
N TRP A 227 2.59 40.82 -8.10
CA TRP A 227 3.48 41.27 -7.04
C TRP A 227 3.04 40.70 -5.70
N HIS A 228 3.98 40.14 -4.97
CA HIS A 228 3.76 39.49 -3.68
C HIS A 228 4.38 40.31 -2.57
N VAL A 229 3.69 40.45 -1.45
CA VAL A 229 4.27 40.79 -0.15
C VAL A 229 4.18 39.56 0.71
N ILE A 230 5.33 39.08 1.21
CA ILE A 230 5.47 37.80 1.88
C ILE A 230 5.79 38.04 3.36
N LYS A 231 5.11 37.32 4.25
CA LYS A 231 5.45 37.29 5.69
C LYS A 231 5.78 35.84 6.06
N VAL A 232 6.98 35.61 6.56
CA VAL A 232 7.34 34.30 7.13
C VAL A 232 6.81 34.21 8.55
N GLU A 233 6.04 33.18 8.84
CA GLU A 233 5.52 32.93 10.18
C GLU A 233 6.44 32.00 10.97
N ASP A 234 6.94 30.94 10.34
CA ASP A 234 7.80 29.94 11.00
C ASP A 234 8.69 29.22 9.98
N LYS A 235 9.72 28.55 10.46
CA LYS A 235 10.62 27.67 9.71
C LYS A 235 10.89 26.42 10.51
N ARG A 236 10.94 25.28 9.83
CA ARG A 236 11.26 24.01 10.47
C ARG A 236 11.99 23.08 9.51
N ASP A 237 12.71 22.11 10.07
CA ASP A 237 13.16 20.97 9.29
C ASP A 237 11.97 20.09 8.93
N ARG A 238 11.89 19.71 7.65
CA ARG A 238 10.87 18.79 7.17
C ARG A 238 11.00 17.44 7.85
N ALA A 239 9.90 16.93 8.33
CA ALA A 239 9.83 15.61 8.94
C ALA A 239 8.63 14.84 8.39
N LEU A 240 8.81 13.52 8.23
CA LEU A 240 7.68 12.65 7.97
C LEU A 240 6.72 12.65 9.15
N PRO A 241 5.43 12.48 8.92
CA PRO A 241 4.50 12.15 9.99
C PRO A 241 4.96 10.88 10.71
N GLU A 242 4.59 10.73 11.98
CA GLU A 242 4.93 9.54 12.77
C GLU A 242 4.58 8.25 12.03
N PHE A 243 5.43 7.23 12.19
CA PHE A 243 5.31 5.94 11.49
C PHE A 243 3.89 5.36 11.56
N ASP A 244 3.27 5.39 12.74
CA ASP A 244 1.93 4.82 12.94
C ASP A 244 0.85 5.55 12.15
N LYS A 245 1.02 6.85 11.89
CA LYS A 245 0.08 7.65 11.10
C LYS A 245 0.16 7.34 9.60
N VAL A 246 1.29 6.83 9.14
CA VAL A 246 1.54 6.51 7.71
C VAL A 246 1.62 5.01 7.44
N LYS A 247 1.46 4.18 8.45
CA LYS A 247 1.63 2.72 8.37
C LYS A 247 0.78 2.09 7.28
N GLU A 248 -0.49 2.46 7.19
CA GLU A 248 -1.41 1.96 6.14
C GLU A 248 -0.95 2.40 4.73
N GLN A 249 -0.49 3.65 4.61
CA GLN A 249 0.03 4.15 3.34
C GLN A 249 1.30 3.41 2.90
N LEU A 250 2.20 3.13 3.85
CA LEU A 250 3.40 2.33 3.62
C LEU A 250 3.07 0.90 3.21
N GLN A 251 2.09 0.29 3.87
CA GLN A 251 1.59 -1.03 3.52
C GLN A 251 1.06 -1.06 2.09
N ASN A 252 0.17 -0.14 1.75
CA ASN A 252 -0.40 -0.03 0.40
C ASN A 252 0.66 0.26 -0.67
N TYR A 253 1.67 1.07 -0.35
CA TYR A 253 2.80 1.33 -1.22
C TYR A 253 3.62 0.05 -1.48
N LEU A 254 4.00 -0.68 -0.42
CA LEU A 254 4.78 -1.90 -0.53
C LEU A 254 4.06 -3.00 -1.30
N VAL A 255 2.76 -3.20 -1.04
CA VAL A 255 1.94 -4.16 -1.80
C VAL A 255 2.00 -3.84 -3.29
N ARG A 256 1.68 -2.60 -3.68
CA ARG A 256 1.69 -2.19 -5.08
C ARG A 256 3.08 -2.32 -5.71
N LYS A 257 4.11 -1.91 -4.99
CA LYS A 257 5.49 -2.00 -5.46
C LYS A 257 5.89 -3.45 -5.74
N VAL A 258 5.71 -4.35 -4.80
CA VAL A 258 6.10 -5.76 -4.94
C VAL A 258 5.31 -6.44 -6.05
N GLN A 259 4.01 -6.16 -6.17
CA GLN A 259 3.18 -6.69 -7.26
C GLN A 259 3.66 -6.20 -8.64
N ALA A 260 3.99 -4.91 -8.76
CA ALA A 260 4.52 -4.35 -10.02
C ALA A 260 5.91 -4.92 -10.37
N ASP A 261 6.79 -5.02 -9.37
CA ASP A 261 8.14 -5.60 -9.53
C ASP A 261 8.05 -7.07 -9.96
N LEU A 262 7.17 -7.86 -9.32
CA LEU A 262 6.94 -9.26 -9.68
C LEU A 262 6.44 -9.41 -11.11
N ILE A 263 5.42 -8.63 -11.50
CA ILE A 263 4.89 -8.67 -12.87
C ILE A 263 5.99 -8.29 -13.89
N THR A 264 6.78 -7.26 -13.60
CA THR A 264 7.88 -6.81 -14.45
C THR A 264 8.93 -7.91 -14.60
N LYS A 265 9.32 -8.54 -13.49
CA LYS A 265 10.25 -9.67 -13.47
C LYS A 265 9.73 -10.84 -14.32
N LEU A 266 8.51 -11.30 -14.06
CA LEU A 266 7.92 -12.42 -14.78
C LEU A 266 7.75 -12.13 -16.27
N ARG A 267 7.47 -10.89 -16.65
CA ARG A 267 7.42 -10.48 -18.05
C ARG A 267 8.79 -10.50 -18.72
N SER A 268 9.85 -10.15 -18.03
CA SER A 268 11.23 -10.21 -18.56
C SER A 268 11.75 -11.64 -18.71
N GLU A 269 11.28 -12.56 -17.87
CA GLU A 269 11.64 -13.98 -17.92
C GLU A 269 10.75 -14.78 -18.91
N GLY A 270 9.55 -14.25 -19.21
CA GLY A 270 8.56 -14.89 -20.07
C GLY A 270 8.85 -14.69 -21.57
N LYS A 271 8.67 -15.72 -22.38
CA LYS A 271 8.67 -15.61 -23.84
C LYS A 271 7.30 -15.07 -24.29
N ILE A 272 7.24 -13.77 -24.60
CA ILE A 272 6.01 -13.10 -25.05
C ILE A 272 6.12 -12.80 -26.54
N GLU A 273 5.22 -13.35 -27.35
CA GLU A 273 5.09 -13.05 -28.76
C GLU A 273 3.69 -12.45 -29.00
N ARG A 274 3.65 -11.22 -29.45
CA ARG A 274 2.41 -10.54 -29.80
C ARG A 274 2.16 -10.64 -31.31
N LEU A 275 1.08 -11.29 -31.69
CA LEU A 275 0.71 -11.48 -33.10
C LEU A 275 -0.17 -10.35 -33.65
N ASP A 276 -0.72 -9.50 -32.76
CA ASP A 276 -1.62 -8.36 -33.06
C ASP A 276 -0.92 -7.00 -32.90
N ALA A 277 0.41 -6.97 -32.81
CA ALA A 277 1.15 -5.78 -32.42
C ALA A 277 0.94 -4.62 -33.42
N LYS A 278 0.08 -3.68 -33.08
CA LYS A 278 0.18 -2.31 -33.59
C LYS A 278 1.46 -1.71 -32.99
N PRO A 279 2.35 -1.10 -33.81
CA PRO A 279 3.55 -0.45 -33.27
C PRO A 279 3.10 0.71 -32.38
N ASN A 280 3.23 0.61 -31.08
CA ASN A 280 3.15 1.62 -30.04
C ASN A 280 2.27 1.32 -28.80
N ALA A 281 2.02 0.06 -28.45
CA ALA A 281 1.23 -0.25 -27.24
C ALA A 281 2.06 -0.92 -26.11
N THR A 282 3.33 -0.64 -25.99
CA THR A 282 4.18 -1.22 -24.92
C THR A 282 5.18 -0.22 -24.37
N THR A 283 4.68 0.86 -23.77
CA THR A 283 5.45 1.50 -22.69
C THR A 283 4.77 1.10 -21.39
N PRO A 284 5.47 0.45 -20.45
CA PRO A 284 4.95 0.32 -19.08
C PRO A 284 4.65 1.74 -18.60
N VAL A 285 3.44 1.96 -18.10
CA VAL A 285 3.14 3.21 -17.39
C VAL A 285 4.03 3.18 -16.16
N ASP A 286 5.04 4.01 -16.14
CA ASP A 286 5.86 4.28 -14.96
C ASP A 286 4.94 4.99 -13.95
N PRO A 287 4.57 4.34 -12.82
CA PRO A 287 3.67 4.95 -11.86
C PRO A 287 4.29 6.16 -11.13
N ASN A 288 5.59 6.44 -11.37
CA ASN A 288 6.34 7.53 -10.73
C ASN A 288 6.59 8.74 -11.67
N LYS A 289 6.05 8.74 -12.90
CA LYS A 289 6.07 9.93 -13.75
C LYS A 289 4.77 10.71 -13.58
N LYS A 290 4.79 11.65 -12.67
CA LYS A 290 4.00 12.89 -12.71
C LYS A 290 4.94 14.04 -12.79
#